data_df543dfad413a9c761080a2593f6090a
#
_entry.id   df543dfad413a9c761080a2593f6090a
#
_cell.length_a   1.000
_cell.length_b   1.000
_cell.length_c   1.000
_cell.angle_alpha   90.00
_cell.angle_beta   90.00
_cell.angle_gamma   90.00
#
_symmetry.space_group_name_H-M   'P 1'
#
loop_
_entity.id
_entity.type
_entity.pdbx_description
1 polymer ?
#
loop_
_entity_poly.entity_id
_entity_poly.type
_entity_poly.pdbx_seq_one_letter_code
_entity_poly.pdbx_strand_id
1 'polypeptide(L)'
;LYASAKMGFADREVDGPRENMMDLFETIVERIPAPVIEDGDFRMLVSNIDWDDYVGRMAIGRVLSGEVKVGQSIFALRKDGKRERVKVTKMKSFSGAGNTDDVTDAVAGDIVGLAGFDDVDIGDTLAAQQDAEAMPFVEIDPATVQMEFSVNNGPLAGKDGKKVTSRQIRERLIRET
;
A
#
# COMPACT_ATOMS: atom_id res chain seq x y z
N LEU A 1 -6.80 15.57 26.53
CA LEU A 1 -7.00 16.70 25.61
C LEU A 1 -8.48 16.95 25.37
N TYR A 2 -8.85 18.19 25.29
CA TYR A 2 -10.17 18.67 24.90
C TYR A 2 -10.04 19.35 23.55
N ALA A 3 -10.67 18.80 22.50
CA ALA A 3 -10.43 19.24 21.14
C ALA A 3 -11.69 19.31 20.29
N SER A 4 -11.70 20.19 19.33
CA SER A 4 -12.71 20.29 18.29
C SER A 4 -12.07 20.52 16.93
N ALA A 5 -12.05 19.50 16.08
CA ALA A 5 -11.55 19.63 14.72
C ALA A 5 -12.34 20.68 13.92
N LYS A 6 -13.66 20.77 14.15
CA LYS A 6 -14.52 21.75 13.48
C LYS A 6 -14.14 23.19 13.82
N MET A 7 -13.71 23.43 15.05
CA MET A 7 -13.34 24.78 15.54
C MET A 7 -11.83 25.03 15.49
N GLY A 8 -11.02 24.03 15.16
CA GLY A 8 -9.58 24.15 14.95
C GLY A 8 -8.78 24.34 16.24
N PHE A 9 -9.22 23.77 17.36
CA PHE A 9 -8.49 23.91 18.62
C PHE A 9 -8.27 22.56 19.34
N ALA A 10 -7.25 22.50 20.17
CA ALA A 10 -7.00 21.47 21.17
C ALA A 10 -6.35 22.11 22.40
N ASP A 11 -6.85 21.77 23.59
CA ASP A 11 -6.36 22.24 24.88
C ASP A 11 -6.15 21.10 25.86
N ARG A 12 -5.22 21.27 26.79
CA ARG A 12 -4.98 20.33 27.91
C ARG A 12 -6.02 20.49 29.03
N GLU A 13 -6.70 21.62 29.07
CA GLU A 13 -7.74 21.95 30.08
C GLU A 13 -9.10 22.17 29.43
N VAL A 14 -10.18 21.93 30.18
CA VAL A 14 -11.57 22.06 29.70
C VAL A 14 -11.88 23.50 29.29
N ASP A 15 -11.39 24.47 30.10
CA ASP A 15 -11.61 25.89 29.91
C ASP A 15 -10.40 26.62 29.33
N GLY A 16 -9.57 25.89 28.56
CA GLY A 16 -8.40 26.43 27.92
C GLY A 16 -8.71 27.47 26.83
N PRO A 17 -7.70 28.17 26.30
CA PRO A 17 -7.88 29.34 25.43
C PRO A 17 -8.47 29.02 24.06
N ARG A 18 -8.49 27.76 23.63
CA ARG A 18 -9.07 27.27 22.36
C ARG A 18 -8.58 28.00 21.11
N GLU A 19 -7.28 28.31 21.06
CA GLU A 19 -6.68 29.15 20.01
C GLU A 19 -6.22 28.36 18.78
N ASN A 20 -5.68 27.14 19.00
CA ASN A 20 -5.04 26.38 17.93
C ASN A 20 -4.96 24.88 18.26
N MET A 21 -4.30 24.09 17.42
CA MET A 21 -4.13 22.64 17.57
C MET A 21 -2.76 22.24 18.17
N MET A 22 -1.96 23.19 18.67
CA MET A 22 -0.59 22.91 19.12
C MET A 22 -0.51 21.87 20.23
N ASP A 23 -1.37 21.93 21.22
CA ASP A 23 -1.41 20.94 22.33
C ASP A 23 -1.64 19.51 21.83
N LEU A 24 -2.41 19.35 20.73
CA LEU A 24 -2.56 18.05 20.09
C LEU A 24 -1.25 17.58 19.44
N PHE A 25 -0.60 18.46 18.68
CA PHE A 25 0.65 18.10 18.00
C PHE A 25 1.78 17.81 19.00
N GLU A 26 1.91 18.62 20.03
CA GLU A 26 2.86 18.36 21.13
C GLU A 26 2.57 17.02 21.82
N THR A 27 1.31 16.72 22.11
CA THR A 27 0.92 15.44 22.72
C THR A 27 1.24 14.26 21.80
N ILE A 28 1.06 14.40 20.49
CA ILE A 28 1.46 13.37 19.51
C ILE A 28 2.97 13.15 19.61
N VAL A 29 3.77 14.21 19.55
CA VAL A 29 5.24 14.10 19.62
C VAL A 29 5.71 13.50 20.95
N GLU A 30 5.06 13.85 22.06
CA GLU A 30 5.39 13.33 23.40
C GLU A 30 4.98 11.85 23.60
N ARG A 31 3.85 11.43 23.01
CA ARG A 31 3.20 10.16 23.36
C ARG A 31 3.35 9.07 22.29
N ILE A 32 3.52 9.44 21.04
CA ILE A 32 3.65 8.49 19.94
C ILE A 32 5.15 8.25 19.68
N PRO A 33 5.66 7.04 19.91
CA PRO A 33 7.06 6.75 19.62
C PRO A 33 7.32 6.83 18.12
N ALA A 34 8.53 7.24 17.75
CA ALA A 34 9.00 7.15 16.38
C ALA A 34 8.91 5.71 15.87
N PRO A 35 8.69 5.49 14.56
CA PRO A 35 8.67 4.14 13.99
C PRO A 35 10.00 3.43 14.28
N VAL A 36 9.91 2.16 14.64
CA VAL A 36 11.10 1.32 14.80
C VAL A 36 11.70 1.10 13.42
N ILE A 37 12.97 1.49 13.28
CA ILE A 37 13.79 1.26 12.09
C ILE A 37 14.75 0.12 12.43
N GLU A 38 14.81 -0.89 11.60
CA GLU A 38 15.77 -1.98 11.72
C GLU A 38 16.99 -1.67 10.85
N ASP A 39 18.19 -1.91 11.40
CA ASP A 39 19.42 -1.85 10.63
C ASP A 39 19.50 -3.06 9.69
N GLY A 40 20.07 -2.85 8.50
CA GLY A 40 20.32 -3.95 7.56
C GLY A 40 19.96 -3.62 6.12
N ASP A 41 19.95 -4.65 5.29
CA ASP A 41 19.58 -4.57 3.90
C ASP A 41 18.06 -4.30 3.73
N PHE A 42 17.69 -3.80 2.55
CA PHE A 42 16.30 -3.51 2.23
C PHE A 42 15.39 -4.70 2.51
N ARG A 43 14.34 -4.46 3.31
CA ARG A 43 13.19 -5.35 3.51
C ARG A 43 11.89 -4.55 3.61
N MET A 44 10.85 -5.06 2.97
CA MET A 44 9.50 -4.50 2.99
C MET A 44 8.47 -5.63 2.95
N LEU A 45 7.49 -5.60 3.83
CA LEU A 45 6.31 -6.47 3.74
C LEU A 45 5.27 -5.82 2.84
N VAL A 46 4.74 -6.56 1.88
CA VAL A 46 3.61 -6.12 1.06
C VAL A 46 2.34 -6.17 1.91
N SER A 47 1.85 -5.00 2.27
CA SER A 47 0.66 -4.84 3.13
C SER A 47 -0.61 -4.55 2.33
N ASN A 48 -0.45 -4.01 1.13
CA ASN A 48 -1.56 -3.70 0.23
C ASN A 48 -1.09 -3.76 -1.23
N ILE A 49 -2.05 -3.82 -2.14
CA ILE A 49 -1.81 -3.80 -3.58
C ILE A 49 -2.66 -2.70 -4.18
N ASP A 50 -2.09 -1.99 -5.14
CA ASP A 50 -2.78 -0.99 -5.95
C ASP A 50 -2.53 -1.26 -7.44
N TRP A 51 -3.29 -0.63 -8.30
CA TRP A 51 -3.17 -0.74 -9.74
C TRP A 51 -2.97 0.65 -10.38
N ASP A 52 -1.84 0.80 -11.06
CA ASP A 52 -1.56 1.97 -11.91
C ASP A 52 -1.78 1.58 -13.38
N ASP A 53 -2.51 2.40 -14.14
CA ASP A 53 -2.85 2.09 -15.54
C ASP A 53 -1.63 2.01 -16.47
N TYR A 54 -0.48 2.56 -16.08
CA TYR A 54 0.75 2.60 -16.88
C TYR A 54 1.77 1.53 -16.48
N VAL A 55 1.89 1.24 -15.20
CA VAL A 55 2.91 0.31 -14.68
C VAL A 55 2.33 -0.99 -14.14
N GLY A 56 1.00 -1.12 -14.11
CA GLY A 56 0.32 -2.30 -13.64
C GLY A 56 0.25 -2.40 -12.12
N ARG A 57 0.45 -3.60 -11.59
CA ARG A 57 0.33 -3.92 -10.17
C ARG A 57 1.46 -3.28 -9.36
N MET A 58 1.10 -2.66 -8.25
CA MET A 58 2.02 -1.99 -7.33
C MET A 58 1.91 -2.63 -5.94
N ALA A 59 3.05 -3.05 -5.39
CA ALA A 59 3.15 -3.52 -4.02
C ALA A 59 3.31 -2.33 -3.06
N ILE A 60 2.38 -2.15 -2.15
CA ILE A 60 2.42 -1.09 -1.14
C ILE A 60 2.85 -1.68 0.19
N GLY A 61 3.80 -1.02 0.85
CA GLY A 61 4.27 -1.41 2.16
C GLY A 61 5.13 -0.35 2.81
N ARG A 62 5.49 -0.60 4.07
CA ARG A 62 6.50 0.19 4.77
C ARG A 62 7.86 -0.46 4.62
N VAL A 63 8.86 0.32 4.26
CA VAL A 63 10.26 -0.11 4.30
C VAL A 63 10.66 -0.33 5.75
N LEU A 64 11.02 -1.56 6.12
CA LEU A 64 11.38 -1.92 7.48
C LEU A 64 12.85 -1.64 7.76
N SER A 65 13.72 -1.99 6.81
CA SER A 65 15.17 -1.80 6.91
C SER A 65 15.77 -1.40 5.57
N GLY A 66 16.95 -0.76 5.61
CA GLY A 66 17.74 -0.40 4.45
C GLY A 66 17.13 0.66 3.55
N GLU A 67 17.55 0.63 2.29
CA GLU A 67 17.07 1.54 1.24
C GLU A 67 16.77 0.79 -0.06
N VAL A 68 15.89 1.35 -0.89
CA VAL A 68 15.56 0.83 -2.23
C VAL A 68 15.51 1.98 -3.23
N LYS A 69 15.95 1.71 -4.47
CA LYS A 69 16.00 2.70 -5.56
C LYS A 69 15.30 2.19 -6.81
N VAL A 70 14.72 3.11 -7.57
CA VAL A 70 14.20 2.80 -8.91
C VAL A 70 15.35 2.29 -9.79
N GLY A 71 15.10 1.21 -10.53
CA GLY A 71 16.10 0.52 -11.34
C GLY A 71 16.85 -0.59 -10.60
N GLN A 72 16.77 -0.66 -9.27
CA GLN A 72 17.39 -1.70 -8.47
C GLN A 72 16.72 -3.07 -8.72
N SER A 73 17.53 -4.13 -8.72
CA SER A 73 17.03 -5.51 -8.66
C SER A 73 16.92 -5.93 -7.21
N ILE A 74 15.77 -6.44 -6.85
CA ILE A 74 15.44 -6.98 -5.52
C ILE A 74 14.86 -8.39 -5.67
N PHE A 75 14.51 -9.03 -4.59
CA PHE A 75 13.89 -10.35 -4.58
C PHE A 75 12.49 -10.27 -3.96
N ALA A 76 11.52 -10.89 -4.62
CA ALA A 76 10.20 -11.15 -4.05
C ALA A 76 10.20 -12.56 -3.45
N LEU A 77 10.01 -12.63 -2.14
CA LEU A 77 9.88 -13.85 -1.37
C LEU A 77 8.40 -14.12 -1.17
N ARG A 78 7.89 -15.12 -1.90
CA ARG A 78 6.47 -15.46 -1.90
C ARG A 78 6.09 -16.30 -0.68
N LYS A 79 4.84 -16.24 -0.28
CA LYS A 79 4.28 -17.05 0.81
C LYS A 79 4.46 -18.57 0.60
N ASP A 80 4.45 -19.02 -0.65
CA ASP A 80 4.69 -20.43 -1.03
C ASP A 80 6.17 -20.85 -1.00
N GLY A 81 7.07 -19.93 -0.61
CA GLY A 81 8.51 -20.16 -0.55
C GLY A 81 9.25 -19.90 -1.87
N LYS A 82 8.55 -19.57 -2.96
CA LYS A 82 9.18 -19.19 -4.22
C LYS A 82 9.93 -17.86 -4.02
N ARG A 83 11.11 -17.76 -4.63
CA ARG A 83 11.97 -16.57 -4.59
C ARG A 83 12.27 -16.12 -6.01
N GLU A 84 11.88 -14.93 -6.34
CA GLU A 84 11.95 -14.39 -7.68
C GLU A 84 12.72 -13.07 -7.70
N ARG A 85 13.66 -12.95 -8.65
CA ARG A 85 14.36 -11.68 -8.86
C ARG A 85 13.49 -10.75 -9.70
N VAL A 86 13.25 -9.56 -9.19
CA VAL A 86 12.40 -8.55 -9.80
C VAL A 86 13.15 -7.22 -9.87
N LYS A 87 12.73 -6.33 -10.78
CA LYS A 87 13.35 -5.02 -10.93
C LYS A 87 12.33 -3.94 -10.61
N VAL A 88 12.66 -3.04 -9.69
CA VAL A 88 11.83 -1.87 -9.39
C VAL A 88 11.83 -0.93 -10.60
N THR A 89 10.70 -0.81 -11.28
CA THR A 89 10.55 0.05 -12.46
C THR A 89 10.05 1.44 -12.12
N LYS A 90 9.20 1.55 -11.10
CA LYS A 90 8.64 2.80 -10.61
C LYS A 90 8.40 2.73 -9.11
N MET A 91 8.46 3.88 -8.45
CA MET A 91 8.18 4.01 -7.03
C MET A 91 7.31 5.25 -6.80
N LYS A 92 6.32 5.11 -5.91
CA LYS A 92 5.47 6.20 -5.44
C LYS A 92 5.53 6.28 -3.93
N SER A 93 5.59 7.50 -3.40
CA SER A 93 5.38 7.78 -1.98
C SER A 93 3.95 8.25 -1.74
N PHE A 94 3.47 8.08 -0.51
CA PHE A 94 2.14 8.49 -0.09
C PHE A 94 2.27 9.67 0.87
N SER A 95 2.01 10.88 0.37
CA SER A 95 2.15 12.15 1.12
C SER A 95 0.86 12.57 1.86
N GLY A 96 -0.03 11.64 2.19
CA GLY A 96 -1.29 11.88 2.89
C GLY A 96 -2.42 12.35 1.94
N ALA A 97 -3.65 12.37 2.45
CA ALA A 97 -4.87 12.80 1.74
C ALA A 97 -5.07 12.18 0.33
N GLY A 98 -4.50 11.01 0.07
CA GLY A 98 -4.62 10.33 -1.23
C GLY A 98 -3.67 10.84 -2.32
N ASN A 99 -2.78 11.78 -2.01
CA ASN A 99 -1.78 12.23 -2.95
C ASN A 99 -0.62 11.24 -3.01
N THR A 100 -0.17 10.94 -4.22
CA THR A 100 1.00 10.11 -4.48
C THR A 100 1.99 10.87 -5.34
N ASP A 101 3.26 10.85 -4.93
CA ASP A 101 4.35 11.49 -5.65
C ASP A 101 5.31 10.42 -6.19
N ASP A 102 5.76 10.59 -7.43
CA ASP A 102 6.81 9.74 -7.99
C ASP A 102 8.14 10.05 -7.29
N VAL A 103 8.77 9.03 -6.72
CA VAL A 103 10.07 9.15 -6.02
C VAL A 103 11.08 8.17 -6.61
N THR A 104 12.37 8.46 -6.43
CA THR A 104 13.47 7.65 -6.98
C THR A 104 14.10 6.70 -5.98
N ASP A 105 13.95 6.99 -4.69
CA ASP A 105 14.51 6.23 -3.58
C ASP A 105 13.59 6.29 -2.37
N ALA A 106 13.74 5.31 -1.50
CA ALA A 106 13.03 5.23 -0.23
C ALA A 106 13.93 4.55 0.82
N VAL A 107 13.77 4.97 2.07
CA VAL A 107 14.55 4.47 3.21
C VAL A 107 13.66 3.85 4.27
N ALA A 108 14.25 3.16 5.22
CA ALA A 108 13.56 2.56 6.34
C ALA A 108 12.65 3.58 7.07
N GLY A 109 11.38 3.20 7.24
CA GLY A 109 10.30 4.03 7.79
C GLY A 109 9.33 4.57 6.75
N ASP A 110 9.75 4.73 5.49
CA ASP A 110 8.89 5.23 4.42
C ASP A 110 7.80 4.23 4.03
N ILE A 111 6.63 4.76 3.65
CA ILE A 111 5.55 3.98 3.03
C ILE A 111 5.56 4.26 1.54
N VAL A 112 5.79 3.22 0.76
CA VAL A 112 5.94 3.33 -0.70
C VAL A 112 5.17 2.27 -1.45
N GLY A 113 4.80 2.59 -2.69
CA GLY A 113 4.32 1.65 -3.69
C GLY A 113 5.42 1.36 -4.69
N LEU A 114 5.79 0.11 -4.85
CA LEU A 114 6.79 -0.38 -5.80
C LEU A 114 6.12 -1.09 -6.96
N ALA A 115 6.53 -0.77 -8.19
CA ALA A 115 6.10 -1.45 -9.42
C ALA A 115 7.28 -2.13 -10.10
N GLY A 116 6.98 -3.11 -10.96
CA GLY A 116 7.96 -3.86 -11.74
C GLY A 116 7.85 -5.38 -11.57
N PHE A 117 6.73 -5.84 -11.03
CA PHE A 117 6.40 -7.25 -10.87
C PHE A 117 4.91 -7.48 -11.13
N ASP A 118 4.62 -8.54 -11.89
CA ASP A 118 3.26 -8.82 -12.36
C ASP A 118 2.45 -9.63 -11.33
N ASP A 119 3.12 -10.32 -10.44
CA ASP A 119 2.55 -11.37 -9.58
C ASP A 119 2.94 -11.21 -8.10
N VAL A 120 2.91 -9.98 -7.60
CA VAL A 120 3.10 -9.73 -6.16
C VAL A 120 1.78 -9.85 -5.42
N ASP A 121 1.81 -10.38 -4.19
CA ASP A 121 0.62 -10.56 -3.36
C ASP A 121 0.81 -9.98 -1.95
N ILE A 122 -0.31 -9.71 -1.27
CA ILE A 122 -0.30 -9.26 0.13
C ILE A 122 0.33 -10.36 1.00
N GLY A 123 1.28 -9.98 1.85
CA GLY A 123 2.05 -10.90 2.68
C GLY A 123 3.36 -11.37 2.06
N ASP A 124 3.64 -11.06 0.79
CA ASP A 124 4.96 -11.28 0.22
C ASP A 124 5.98 -10.35 0.85
N THR A 125 7.23 -10.79 0.92
CA THR A 125 8.35 -9.96 1.39
C THR A 125 9.20 -9.55 0.21
N LEU A 126 9.46 -8.25 0.09
CA LEU A 126 10.45 -7.72 -0.85
C LEU A 126 11.77 -7.47 -0.12
N ALA A 127 12.88 -7.98 -0.63
CA ALA A 127 14.18 -7.91 0.02
C ALA A 127 15.34 -7.68 -0.96
N ALA A 128 16.43 -7.11 -0.47
CA ALA A 128 17.65 -6.93 -1.27
C ALA A 128 18.34 -8.27 -1.57
N GLN A 129 18.25 -9.23 -0.66
CA GLN A 129 18.97 -10.52 -0.74
C GLN A 129 17.98 -11.67 -0.98
N GLN A 130 18.41 -12.65 -1.78
CA GLN A 130 17.61 -13.83 -2.08
C GLN A 130 17.39 -14.74 -0.87
N ASP A 131 18.38 -14.81 0.01
CA ASP A 131 18.38 -15.63 1.21
C ASP A 131 17.82 -14.92 2.45
N ALA A 132 17.29 -13.71 2.28
CA ALA A 132 16.60 -13.00 3.34
C ALA A 132 15.46 -13.85 3.94
N GLU A 133 15.21 -13.64 5.21
CA GLU A 133 14.07 -14.26 5.89
C GLU A 133 12.76 -13.55 5.51
N ALA A 134 11.76 -14.34 5.13
CA ALA A 134 10.43 -13.83 4.87
C ALA A 134 9.83 -13.25 6.15
N MET A 135 9.22 -12.07 6.03
CA MET A 135 8.61 -11.39 7.16
C MET A 135 7.33 -12.10 7.60
N PRO A 136 7.05 -12.14 8.90
CA PRO A 136 5.77 -12.66 9.38
C PRO A 136 4.61 -11.77 8.89
N PHE A 137 3.55 -12.39 8.41
CA PHE A 137 2.33 -11.70 8.03
C PHE A 137 1.12 -12.40 8.65
N VAL A 138 0.00 -11.68 8.73
CA VAL A 138 -1.26 -12.24 9.18
C VAL A 138 -1.98 -12.83 7.96
N GLU A 139 -2.25 -14.14 8.00
CA GLU A 139 -3.03 -14.78 6.94
C GLU A 139 -4.45 -14.19 6.89
N ILE A 140 -4.88 -13.88 5.68
CA ILE A 140 -6.25 -13.44 5.44
C ILE A 140 -7.09 -14.70 5.20
N ASP A 141 -8.21 -14.83 5.90
CA ASP A 141 -9.12 -15.93 5.72
C ASP A 141 -9.55 -16.05 4.25
N PRO A 142 -9.68 -17.29 3.73
CA PRO A 142 -10.11 -17.49 2.35
C PRO A 142 -11.53 -16.95 2.15
N ALA A 143 -11.83 -16.53 0.93
CA ALA A 143 -13.14 -16.01 0.56
C ALA A 143 -14.24 -17.06 0.83
N THR A 144 -15.27 -16.66 1.58
CA THR A 144 -16.41 -17.52 1.96
C THR A 144 -17.58 -17.39 0.98
N VAL A 145 -17.54 -16.40 0.09
CA VAL A 145 -18.60 -16.14 -0.90
C VAL A 145 -18.02 -16.20 -2.30
N GLN A 146 -18.70 -16.89 -3.19
CA GLN A 146 -18.37 -16.95 -4.60
C GLN A 146 -19.46 -16.24 -5.41
N MET A 147 -19.05 -15.41 -6.39
CA MET A 147 -19.96 -14.68 -7.26
C MET A 147 -19.59 -14.91 -8.73
N GLU A 148 -20.59 -15.15 -9.56
CA GLU A 148 -20.42 -15.27 -11.00
C GLU A 148 -20.77 -13.96 -11.70
N PHE A 149 -19.85 -13.47 -12.55
CA PHE A 149 -20.05 -12.29 -13.38
C PHE A 149 -20.18 -12.70 -14.84
N SER A 150 -21.31 -12.44 -15.44
CA SER A 150 -21.58 -12.75 -16.85
C SER A 150 -22.06 -11.53 -17.64
N VAL A 151 -21.96 -11.63 -18.96
CA VAL A 151 -22.49 -10.61 -19.86
C VAL A 151 -24.02 -10.61 -19.80
N ASN A 152 -24.62 -9.42 -19.76
CA ASN A 152 -26.06 -9.29 -19.87
C ASN A 152 -26.52 -9.70 -21.28
N ASN A 153 -27.29 -10.78 -21.37
CA ASN A 153 -27.88 -11.32 -22.61
C ASN A 153 -29.41 -11.07 -22.71
N GLY A 154 -29.93 -10.21 -21.84
CA GLY A 154 -31.35 -9.85 -21.86
C GLY A 154 -31.74 -8.93 -23.02
N PRO A 155 -33.06 -8.69 -23.25
CA PRO A 155 -33.58 -7.87 -24.38
C PRO A 155 -33.08 -6.42 -24.38
N LEU A 156 -32.64 -5.90 -23.24
CA LEU A 156 -32.11 -4.55 -23.07
C LEU A 156 -30.57 -4.50 -23.03
N ALA A 157 -29.89 -5.60 -23.34
CA ALA A 157 -28.44 -5.66 -23.36
C ALA A 157 -27.86 -4.63 -24.33
N GLY A 158 -26.82 -3.89 -23.87
CA GLY A 158 -26.14 -2.87 -24.67
C GLY A 158 -26.88 -1.52 -24.79
N LYS A 159 -28.04 -1.34 -24.19
CA LYS A 159 -28.73 -0.03 -24.19
C LYS A 159 -28.13 0.91 -23.15
N ASP A 160 -27.69 0.37 -22.02
CA ASP A 160 -27.05 1.12 -20.94
C ASP A 160 -25.62 0.61 -20.73
N GLY A 161 -24.68 1.55 -20.70
CA GLY A 161 -23.24 1.28 -20.50
C GLY A 161 -22.50 0.86 -21.77
N LYS A 162 -21.19 1.12 -21.77
CA LYS A 162 -20.29 0.85 -22.89
C LYS A 162 -19.35 -0.34 -22.65
N LYS A 163 -19.22 -0.82 -21.41
CA LYS A 163 -18.31 -1.90 -21.00
C LYS A 163 -19.08 -3.18 -20.72
N VAL A 164 -19.58 -3.81 -21.78
CA VAL A 164 -20.55 -4.91 -21.72
C VAL A 164 -20.02 -6.25 -22.23
N THR A 165 -18.73 -6.35 -22.59
CA THR A 165 -18.15 -7.58 -23.10
C THR A 165 -17.51 -8.41 -21.99
N SER A 166 -17.49 -9.74 -22.14
CA SER A 166 -16.84 -10.65 -21.20
C SER A 166 -15.34 -10.33 -20.97
N ARG A 167 -14.66 -9.87 -22.01
CA ARG A 167 -13.28 -9.42 -21.92
C ARG A 167 -13.13 -8.20 -20.97
N GLN A 168 -13.99 -7.20 -21.11
CA GLN A 168 -13.95 -6.00 -20.27
C GLN A 168 -14.32 -6.30 -18.81
N ILE A 169 -15.27 -7.21 -18.59
CA ILE A 169 -15.61 -7.69 -17.24
C ILE A 169 -14.40 -8.39 -16.61
N ARG A 170 -13.77 -9.31 -17.35
CA ARG A 170 -12.58 -10.01 -16.89
C ARG A 170 -11.42 -9.06 -16.57
N GLU A 171 -11.11 -8.11 -17.47
CA GLU A 171 -10.06 -7.11 -17.23
C GLU A 171 -10.34 -6.29 -15.98
N ARG A 172 -11.59 -5.95 -15.71
CA ARG A 172 -11.97 -5.23 -14.49
C ARG A 172 -11.81 -6.08 -13.24
N LEU A 173 -12.24 -7.33 -13.26
CA LEU A 173 -12.13 -8.25 -12.13
C LEU A 173 -10.65 -8.52 -11.76
N ILE A 174 -9.77 -8.71 -12.75
CA ILE A 174 -8.33 -8.91 -12.51
C ILE A 174 -7.68 -7.71 -11.79
N ARG A 175 -8.21 -6.49 -11.97
CA ARG A 175 -7.71 -5.30 -11.27
C ARG A 175 -8.17 -5.22 -9.81
N GLU A 176 -9.27 -5.86 -9.48
CA GLU A 176 -9.87 -5.83 -8.14
C GLU A 176 -9.42 -7.03 -7.27
N THR A 177 -8.84 -8.04 -7.87
CA THR A 177 -8.28 -9.24 -7.19
C THR A 177 -6.76 -9.23 -7.21
#